data_6498cc4c365f58d9f6e72248e5a2ecc0
#
_entry.id   6498cc4c365f58d9f6e72248e5a2ecc0
#
_cell.length_a   1.000
_cell.length_b   1.000
_cell.length_c   1.000
_cell.angle_alpha   90.00
_cell.angle_beta   90.00
_cell.angle_gamma   90.00
#
_symmetry.space_group_name_H-M   'P 1'
#
loop_
_entity.id
_entity.type
_entity.pdbx_description
1 polymer ?
#
loop_
_entity_poly.entity_id
_entity_poly.type
_entity_poly.pdbx_seq_one_letter_code
_entity_poly.pdbx_strand_id
1 'polypeptide(L)'
;MRVEFDRYSLRVDGRRRIVRAGSLHYFRLPARELWRDRIAKMKDAGLNAVDVYYPWNFHSERPGVYDFADLRDIDNLHDLIEAAGLYLTARPGPYICAEVDLGGLPAWLLRDPDLALRCRRPAGFAYSAPYMAAVREWFGAVVPRIA
;
A
#
# COMPACT_ATOMS: atom_id res chain seq x y z
N MET A 1 -11.32 14.00 9.02
CA MET A 1 -9.94 14.21 9.57
C MET A 1 -9.17 15.12 8.63
N ARG A 2 -8.56 16.20 9.15
CA ARG A 2 -7.71 17.13 8.36
C ARG A 2 -6.24 16.91 8.71
N VAL A 3 -5.42 16.59 7.71
CA VAL A 3 -3.98 16.36 7.88
C VAL A 3 -3.22 17.53 7.24
N GLU A 4 -2.35 18.14 8.00
CA GLU A 4 -1.52 19.28 7.59
C GLU A 4 -0.08 19.04 8.08
N PHE A 5 0.87 19.75 7.53
CA PHE A 5 2.24 19.78 8.04
C PHE A 5 2.81 21.19 7.97
N ASP A 6 3.70 21.49 8.87
CA ASP A 6 4.50 22.71 8.86
C ASP A 6 6.00 22.34 9.00
N ARG A 7 6.87 23.34 9.12
CA ARG A 7 8.32 23.10 9.27
C ARG A 7 8.72 22.29 10.50
N TYR A 8 7.81 22.05 11.42
CA TYR A 8 8.13 21.38 12.69
C TYR A 8 7.56 19.95 12.77
N SER A 9 6.34 19.73 12.27
CA SER A 9 5.69 18.41 12.41
C SER A 9 4.40 18.26 11.62
N LEU A 10 3.90 17.03 11.61
CA LEU A 10 2.54 16.69 11.20
C LEU A 10 1.52 17.24 12.21
N ARG A 11 0.40 17.73 11.70
CA ARG A 11 -0.77 18.18 12.46
C ARG A 11 -2.00 17.42 11.98
N VAL A 12 -2.75 16.87 12.92
CA VAL A 12 -4.04 16.24 12.65
C VAL A 12 -5.10 17.01 13.43
N ASP A 13 -6.10 17.52 12.71
CA ASP A 13 -7.17 18.38 13.26
C ASP A 13 -6.61 19.50 14.13
N GLY A 14 -5.60 20.19 13.60
CA GLY A 14 -4.94 21.32 14.24
C GLY A 14 -3.96 20.98 15.38
N ARG A 15 -3.85 19.71 15.78
CA ARG A 15 -2.96 19.27 16.87
C ARG A 15 -1.72 18.57 16.34
N ARG A 16 -0.54 18.89 16.91
CA ARG A 16 0.69 18.18 16.57
C ARG A 16 0.61 16.71 16.98
N ARG A 17 1.04 15.83 16.09
CA ARG A 17 1.05 14.39 16.32
C ARG A 17 2.38 13.78 15.93
N ILE A 18 2.85 12.87 16.79
CA ILE A 18 3.93 11.93 16.46
C ILE A 18 3.26 10.64 16.01
N VAL A 19 3.51 10.24 14.76
CA VAL A 19 3.01 8.98 14.22
C VAL A 19 3.97 7.86 14.61
N ARG A 20 3.46 6.90 15.37
CA ARG A 20 4.15 5.65 15.71
C ARG A 20 3.41 4.53 15.01
N ALA A 21 3.95 4.11 13.87
CA ALA A 21 3.33 3.11 13.02
C ALA A 21 3.97 1.73 13.20
N GLY A 22 3.15 0.68 13.07
CA GLY A 22 3.60 -0.68 12.85
C GLY A 22 3.14 -1.16 11.47
N SER A 23 3.98 -1.90 10.75
CA SER A 23 3.63 -2.42 9.43
C SER A 23 2.81 -3.69 9.55
N LEU A 24 1.66 -3.74 8.88
CA LEU A 24 0.82 -4.92 8.75
C LEU A 24 0.86 -5.44 7.30
N HIS A 25 1.55 -6.56 7.10
CA HIS A 25 1.63 -7.25 5.82
C HIS A 25 0.48 -8.26 5.71
N TYR A 26 -0.75 -7.80 5.40
CA TYR A 26 -1.95 -8.64 5.32
C TYR A 26 -1.79 -9.81 4.34
N PHE A 27 -1.04 -9.61 3.26
CA PHE A 27 -0.73 -10.62 2.25
C PHE A 27 0.20 -11.76 2.72
N ARG A 28 0.70 -11.67 3.96
CA ARG A 28 1.49 -12.73 4.62
C ARG A 28 0.74 -13.44 5.74
N LEU A 29 -0.44 -12.97 6.08
CA LEU A 29 -1.27 -13.60 7.09
C LEU A 29 -2.11 -14.72 6.45
N PRO A 30 -2.17 -15.91 7.06
CA PRO A 30 -2.85 -17.06 6.46
C PRO A 30 -4.38 -16.94 6.49
N ALA A 31 -4.93 -16.01 7.29
CA ALA A 31 -6.35 -15.81 7.42
C ALA A 31 -6.69 -14.37 7.79
N ARG A 32 -7.77 -13.83 7.20
CA ARG A 32 -8.22 -12.45 7.44
C ARG A 32 -8.69 -12.21 8.89
N GLU A 33 -9.16 -13.25 9.56
CA GLU A 33 -9.59 -13.22 10.95
C GLU A 33 -8.48 -12.78 11.90
N LEU A 34 -7.23 -13.00 11.51
CA LEU A 34 -6.05 -12.57 12.28
C LEU A 34 -5.80 -11.06 12.21
N TRP A 35 -6.36 -10.35 11.24
CA TRP A 35 -6.11 -8.92 11.08
C TRP A 35 -6.53 -8.13 12.32
N ARG A 36 -7.73 -8.40 12.84
CA ARG A 36 -8.24 -7.76 14.06
C ARG A 36 -7.30 -7.96 15.26
N ASP A 37 -6.85 -9.20 15.48
CA ASP A 37 -5.92 -9.53 16.57
C ASP A 37 -4.59 -8.77 16.42
N ARG A 38 -4.04 -8.69 15.21
CA ARG A 38 -2.78 -7.98 14.96
C ARG A 38 -2.91 -6.48 15.15
N ILE A 39 -4.00 -5.89 14.68
CA ILE A 39 -4.30 -4.46 14.86
C ILE A 39 -4.49 -4.14 16.36
N ALA A 40 -5.22 -4.98 17.11
CA ALA A 40 -5.38 -4.80 18.54
C ALA A 40 -4.04 -4.82 19.28
N LYS A 41 -3.18 -5.79 18.99
CA LYS A 41 -1.82 -5.89 19.57
C LYS A 41 -0.94 -4.68 19.24
N MET A 42 -1.05 -4.12 18.04
CA MET A 42 -0.36 -2.88 17.69
C MET A 42 -0.83 -1.71 18.55
N LYS A 43 -2.14 -1.58 18.77
CA LYS A 43 -2.73 -0.57 19.64
C LYS A 43 -2.27 -0.74 21.08
N ASP A 44 -2.32 -1.96 21.61
CA ASP A 44 -1.90 -2.29 22.99
C ASP A 44 -0.39 -2.00 23.21
N ALA A 45 0.42 -2.16 22.17
CA ALA A 45 1.83 -1.78 22.18
C ALA A 45 2.06 -0.25 22.12
N GLY A 46 1.00 0.56 22.10
CA GLY A 46 1.09 2.03 22.10
C GLY A 46 1.33 2.65 20.72
N LEU A 47 1.16 1.88 19.64
CA LEU A 47 1.16 2.43 18.28
C LEU A 47 -0.14 3.21 18.04
N ASN A 48 -0.07 4.24 17.20
CA ASN A 48 -1.23 5.05 16.82
C ASN A 48 -1.51 5.04 15.31
N ALA A 49 -0.75 4.27 14.56
CA ALA A 49 -0.93 4.09 13.12
C ALA A 49 -0.58 2.67 12.68
N VAL A 50 -1.22 2.23 11.61
CA VAL A 50 -0.86 1.02 10.87
C VAL A 50 -0.30 1.42 9.51
N ASP A 51 0.89 0.93 9.18
CA ASP A 51 1.53 1.12 7.89
C ASP A 51 1.20 -0.07 6.98
N VAL A 52 0.55 0.18 5.86
CA VAL A 52 0.05 -0.87 4.96
C VAL A 52 0.65 -0.72 3.56
N TYR A 53 1.35 -1.75 3.10
CA TYR A 53 1.76 -1.91 1.71
C TYR A 53 0.68 -2.62 0.90
N TYR A 54 0.49 -2.22 -0.35
CA TYR A 54 -0.45 -2.86 -1.28
C TYR A 54 0.34 -3.49 -2.43
N PRO A 55 0.66 -4.81 -2.33
CA PRO A 55 1.43 -5.48 -3.39
C PRO A 55 0.59 -5.63 -4.65
N TRP A 56 0.99 -4.99 -5.72
CA TRP A 56 0.25 -5.04 -6.99
C TRP A 56 0.11 -6.47 -7.51
N ASN A 57 1.18 -7.28 -7.44
CA ASN A 57 1.16 -8.69 -7.87
C ASN A 57 0.17 -9.56 -7.09
N PHE A 58 -0.12 -9.21 -5.83
CA PHE A 58 -1.10 -9.93 -5.01
C PHE A 58 -2.54 -9.64 -5.44
N HIS A 59 -2.80 -8.43 -5.95
CA HIS A 59 -4.11 -7.99 -6.39
C HIS A 59 -4.35 -8.16 -7.89
N SER A 60 -3.32 -8.40 -8.70
CA SER A 60 -3.45 -8.46 -10.16
C SER A 60 -2.56 -9.56 -10.75
N GLU A 61 -3.16 -10.72 -10.94
CA GLU A 61 -2.50 -11.88 -11.56
C GLU A 61 -2.41 -11.76 -13.09
N ARG A 62 -3.25 -10.92 -13.69
CA ARG A 62 -3.33 -10.68 -15.14
C ARG A 62 -3.57 -9.21 -15.44
N PRO A 63 -3.12 -8.70 -16.61
CA PRO A 63 -3.36 -7.32 -17.03
C PRO A 63 -4.86 -6.97 -16.98
N GLY A 64 -5.19 -5.80 -16.42
CA GLY A 64 -6.55 -5.27 -16.34
C GLY A 64 -7.49 -5.99 -15.37
N VAL A 65 -7.02 -7.03 -14.67
CA VAL A 65 -7.83 -7.78 -13.69
C VAL A 65 -7.32 -7.51 -12.30
N TYR A 66 -8.20 -7.01 -11.44
CA TYR A 66 -7.90 -6.69 -10.04
C TYR A 66 -8.85 -7.43 -9.10
N ASP A 67 -8.29 -8.03 -8.06
CA ASP A 67 -9.02 -8.78 -7.05
C ASP A 67 -8.84 -8.14 -5.68
N PHE A 68 -9.96 -7.85 -5.02
CA PHE A 68 -10.05 -7.29 -3.68
C PHE A 68 -10.98 -8.11 -2.78
N ALA A 69 -11.09 -9.42 -3.04
CA ALA A 69 -11.89 -10.33 -2.23
C ALA A 69 -11.02 -11.11 -1.22
N ASP A 70 -11.64 -11.67 -0.21
CA ASP A 70 -11.03 -12.53 0.82
C ASP A 70 -9.76 -11.92 1.45
N LEU A 71 -8.61 -12.57 1.31
CA LEU A 71 -7.31 -12.07 1.82
C LEU A 71 -6.84 -10.78 1.12
N ARG A 72 -7.51 -10.36 0.05
CA ARG A 72 -7.25 -9.13 -0.71
C ARG A 72 -8.23 -8.00 -0.37
N ASP A 73 -9.16 -8.22 0.59
CA ASP A 73 -10.20 -7.27 0.99
C ASP A 73 -9.62 -6.13 1.83
N ILE A 74 -8.97 -5.19 1.14
CA ILE A 74 -8.36 -4.02 1.78
C ILE A 74 -9.40 -3.06 2.36
N ASP A 75 -10.63 -3.05 1.83
CA ASP A 75 -11.70 -2.21 2.36
C ASP A 75 -12.04 -2.66 3.80
N ASN A 76 -12.21 -3.96 4.01
CA ASN A 76 -12.39 -4.51 5.37
C ASN A 76 -11.17 -4.28 6.27
N LEU A 77 -9.96 -4.34 5.73
CA LEU A 77 -8.74 -4.03 6.49
C LEU A 77 -8.76 -2.58 6.99
N HIS A 78 -9.15 -1.63 6.14
CA HIS A 78 -9.27 -0.21 6.50
C HIS A 78 -10.33 0.00 7.57
N ASP A 79 -11.51 -0.62 7.44
CA ASP A 79 -12.58 -0.58 8.44
C ASP A 79 -12.11 -1.07 9.82
N LEU A 80 -11.31 -2.13 9.85
CA LEU A 80 -10.73 -2.66 11.09
C LEU A 80 -9.72 -1.69 11.73
N ILE A 81 -8.91 -1.02 10.93
CA ILE A 81 -7.94 0.00 11.41
C ILE A 81 -8.69 1.21 11.95
N GLU A 82 -9.71 1.68 11.24
CA GLU A 82 -10.56 2.80 11.67
C GLU A 82 -11.31 2.47 12.96
N ALA A 83 -11.96 1.30 13.04
CA ALA A 83 -12.65 0.83 14.23
C ALA A 83 -11.73 0.71 15.46
N ALA A 84 -10.45 0.43 15.25
CA ALA A 84 -9.43 0.45 16.30
C ALA A 84 -9.02 1.87 16.73
N GLY A 85 -9.41 2.90 15.97
CA GLY A 85 -9.03 4.30 16.21
C GLY A 85 -7.56 4.58 15.89
N LEU A 86 -6.98 3.85 14.94
CA LEU A 86 -5.61 4.02 14.47
C LEU A 86 -5.59 4.78 13.13
N TYR A 87 -4.52 5.53 12.90
CA TYR A 87 -4.27 6.13 11.59
C TYR A 87 -3.81 5.07 10.59
N LEU A 88 -4.13 5.25 9.33
CA LEU A 88 -3.62 4.47 8.22
C LEU A 88 -2.49 5.23 7.51
N THR A 89 -1.33 4.62 7.37
CA THR A 89 -0.27 5.06 6.46
C THR A 89 -0.30 4.17 5.23
N ALA A 90 -0.86 4.66 4.15
CA ALA A 90 -1.05 3.88 2.92
C ALA A 90 0.16 3.98 2.00
N ARG A 91 0.65 2.83 1.50
CA ARG A 91 1.82 2.72 0.61
C ARG A 91 1.46 1.89 -0.63
N PRO A 92 0.78 2.50 -1.63
CA PRO A 92 0.22 1.78 -2.79
C PRO A 92 1.26 1.31 -3.82
N GLY A 93 2.53 1.57 -3.58
CA GLY A 93 3.56 1.18 -4.53
C GLY A 93 3.77 2.20 -5.66
N PRO A 94 3.92 1.76 -6.92
CA PRO A 94 3.77 0.40 -7.48
C PRO A 94 4.82 -0.61 -7.02
N TYR A 95 6.03 -0.18 -6.70
CA TYR A 95 7.10 -1.00 -6.14
C TYR A 95 7.13 -0.79 -4.63
N ILE A 96 6.97 -1.86 -3.86
CA ILE A 96 6.89 -1.79 -2.39
C ILE A 96 8.12 -2.37 -1.69
N CYS A 97 9.04 -3.02 -2.41
CA CYS A 97 10.14 -3.78 -1.82
C CYS A 97 9.62 -4.97 -0.98
N ALA A 98 9.57 -4.81 0.33
CA ALA A 98 8.92 -5.66 1.33
C ALA A 98 9.23 -7.17 1.22
N GLU A 99 10.42 -7.54 0.71
CA GLU A 99 10.88 -8.93 0.53
C GLU A 99 9.82 -9.82 -0.15
N VAL A 100 9.21 -9.29 -1.22
CA VAL A 100 8.28 -10.03 -2.10
C VAL A 100 8.80 -10.04 -3.53
N ASP A 101 8.35 -11.01 -4.31
CA ASP A 101 8.76 -11.19 -5.70
C ASP A 101 8.59 -9.89 -6.50
N LEU A 102 9.64 -9.51 -7.24
CA LEU A 102 9.74 -8.27 -8.01
C LEU A 102 9.39 -7.01 -7.20
N GLY A 103 9.48 -7.05 -5.86
CA GLY A 103 9.09 -5.94 -4.99
C GLY A 103 7.61 -5.59 -5.10
N GLY A 104 6.75 -6.57 -5.35
CA GLY A 104 5.31 -6.43 -5.49
C GLY A 104 4.82 -6.08 -6.88
N LEU A 105 5.70 -5.97 -7.88
CA LEU A 105 5.31 -5.78 -9.27
C LEU A 105 4.82 -7.09 -9.89
N PRO A 106 3.74 -7.11 -10.67
CA PRO A 106 3.26 -8.32 -11.34
C PRO A 106 4.23 -8.85 -12.38
N ALA A 107 4.46 -10.16 -12.40
CA ALA A 107 5.35 -10.82 -13.35
C ALA A 107 4.90 -10.68 -14.81
N TRP A 108 3.60 -10.48 -15.07
CA TRP A 108 3.10 -10.26 -16.42
C TRP A 108 3.62 -8.98 -17.09
N LEU A 109 4.11 -8.00 -16.31
CA LEU A 109 4.79 -6.81 -16.85
C LEU A 109 6.07 -7.16 -17.63
N LEU A 110 6.71 -8.29 -17.32
CA LEU A 110 7.93 -8.74 -18.00
C LEU A 110 7.66 -9.34 -19.39
N ARG A 111 6.39 -9.51 -19.79
CA ARG A 111 6.04 -10.06 -21.11
C ARG A 111 6.18 -9.02 -22.23
N ASP A 112 6.16 -7.75 -21.88
CA ASP A 112 6.34 -6.65 -22.82
C ASP A 112 7.83 -6.28 -22.88
N PRO A 113 8.52 -6.52 -24.02
CA PRO A 113 9.95 -6.22 -24.16
C PRO A 113 10.27 -4.72 -24.11
N ASP A 114 9.30 -3.86 -24.42
CA ASP A 114 9.45 -2.41 -24.40
C ASP A 114 9.19 -1.81 -23.01
N LEU A 115 8.69 -2.62 -22.08
CA LEU A 115 8.39 -2.21 -20.72
C LEU A 115 9.63 -2.35 -19.84
N ALA A 116 10.26 -1.23 -19.50
CA ALA A 116 11.31 -1.19 -18.51
C ALA A 116 10.73 -0.94 -17.11
N LEU A 117 10.89 -1.93 -16.22
CA LEU A 117 10.48 -1.79 -14.83
C LEU A 117 11.32 -0.73 -14.12
N ARG A 118 10.64 0.15 -13.39
CA ARG A 118 11.26 1.23 -12.63
C ARG A 118 12.06 2.18 -13.54
N CYS A 119 12.92 2.98 -12.95
CA CYS A 119 13.83 3.85 -13.71
C CYS A 119 15.17 3.15 -13.88
N ARG A 120 15.53 2.77 -15.11
CA ARG A 120 16.80 2.05 -15.42
C ARG A 120 17.84 2.88 -16.19
N ARG A 121 17.60 4.15 -16.44
CA ARG A 121 18.56 4.93 -17.25
C ARG A 121 19.70 5.50 -16.41
N PRO A 122 20.96 5.28 -16.82
CA PRO A 122 22.13 5.88 -16.15
C PRO A 122 22.13 7.42 -16.19
N ALA A 123 21.44 8.02 -17.16
CA ALA A 123 21.44 9.45 -17.45
C ALA A 123 20.13 10.17 -17.10
N GLY A 124 19.43 9.78 -16.04
CA GLY A 124 18.24 10.51 -15.57
C GLY A 124 17.03 9.66 -15.21
N PHE A 125 16.08 10.27 -14.52
CA PHE A 125 14.83 9.63 -14.07
C PHE A 125 13.80 9.59 -15.20
N ALA A 126 13.89 8.60 -16.09
CA ALA A 126 12.88 8.39 -17.12
C ALA A 126 12.26 7.00 -16.97
N TYR A 127 10.94 6.99 -16.84
CA TYR A 127 10.15 5.76 -16.87
C TYR A 127 9.70 5.46 -18.30
N SER A 128 9.60 4.17 -18.67
CA SER A 128 9.02 3.79 -19.96
C SER A 128 7.54 4.14 -20.01
N ALA A 129 7.05 4.56 -21.17
CA ALA A 129 5.62 4.91 -21.33
C ALA A 129 4.68 3.72 -21.06
N PRO A 130 4.97 2.48 -21.52
CA PRO A 130 4.17 1.30 -21.18
C PRO A 130 4.12 1.04 -19.68
N TYR A 131 5.25 1.16 -18.96
CA TYR A 131 5.27 1.00 -17.51
C TYR A 131 4.38 2.04 -16.82
N MET A 132 4.47 3.30 -17.22
CA MET A 132 3.64 4.36 -16.62
C MET A 132 2.16 4.22 -16.95
N ALA A 133 1.80 3.66 -18.10
CA ALA A 133 0.42 3.33 -18.44
C ALA A 133 -0.13 2.27 -17.46
N ALA A 134 0.60 1.17 -17.28
CA ALA A 134 0.23 0.10 -16.37
C ALA A 134 0.15 0.59 -14.90
N VAL A 135 1.06 1.46 -14.46
CA VAL A 135 1.03 2.09 -13.12
C VAL A 135 -0.22 2.95 -12.92
N ARG A 136 -0.66 3.69 -13.96
CA ARG A 136 -1.91 4.47 -13.88
C ARG A 136 -3.13 3.57 -13.70
N GLU A 137 -3.19 2.44 -14.39
CA GLU A 137 -4.25 1.44 -14.22
C GLU A 137 -4.28 0.89 -12.80
N TRP A 138 -3.11 0.50 -12.26
CA TRP A 138 -3.00 0.06 -10.86
C TRP A 138 -3.48 1.12 -9.88
N PHE A 139 -3.03 2.35 -10.03
CA PHE A 139 -3.46 3.44 -9.15
C PHE A 139 -4.93 3.76 -9.32
N GLY A 140 -5.48 3.65 -10.53
CA GLY A 140 -6.93 3.76 -10.78
C GLY A 140 -7.76 2.70 -10.03
N ALA A 141 -7.19 1.51 -9.81
CA ALA A 141 -7.85 0.45 -9.06
C ALA A 141 -7.70 0.57 -7.54
N VAL A 142 -6.51 0.93 -7.04
CA VAL A 142 -6.20 0.88 -5.60
C VAL A 142 -6.45 2.21 -4.88
N VAL A 143 -6.14 3.35 -5.48
CA VAL A 143 -6.23 4.66 -4.80
C VAL A 143 -7.65 5.01 -4.37
N PRO A 144 -8.72 4.78 -5.18
CA PRO A 144 -10.09 5.05 -4.74
C PRO A 144 -10.56 4.27 -3.52
N ARG A 145 -9.88 3.16 -3.20
CA ARG A 145 -10.15 2.34 -2.00
C ARG A 145 -9.39 2.82 -0.76
N ILE A 146 -8.37 3.66 -0.96
CA ILE A 146 -7.53 4.21 0.11
C ILE A 146 -8.01 5.61 0.52
N ALA A 147 -8.63 6.35 -0.41
CA ALA A 147 -8.98 7.76 -0.28
C ALA A 147 -10.22 8.03 0.59
#